data_f4bafb1d8a3c79804c0b771f2961ea25
#
_entry.id   f4bafb1d8a3c79804c0b771f2961ea25
#
_cell.length_a   1.000
_cell.length_b   1.000
_cell.length_c   1.000
_cell.angle_alpha   90.00
_cell.angle_beta   90.00
_cell.angle_gamma   90.00
#
_symmetry.space_group_name_H-M   'P 1'
#
loop_
_entity.id
_entity.type
_entity.pdbx_description
1 polymer ?
#
loop_
_entity_poly.entity_id
_entity_poly.type
_entity_poly.pdbx_seq_one_letter_code
_entity_poly.pdbx_strand_id
1 'polypeptide(L)'
;MKNKQEQEMKEISSSGIFSSFTEKNRIYVDKTEQIYSLVTKLDKIFISRPRRFGKSLTLDTIGTLFEKGVEPYFKNTWIYDRWKEPVCPVLRIDFLIYPKDSVEEFKRQFVMSISEFAQYYEVKGYKEDKEPGLSLRSLLNSLNREERYAVLIFDEYDCQLSANINNEELYEKYRECICSIYAALKSAPAIRFMAVAGVTRLKDASIFSVGSDIRDISNESAYSQLIGFTRDEIRTYYIDYLKLAASYDNHISQSEVTSSQVEAVLDRMAEQYNGYCFDRYAKKTVFSTWSVNNFLQEVSQSSECHYGDYWYENGGLPSILVNYLNSHKLTSMDYLTEDGTIDVNYNLYMNPTTLKSMDQSVLMCQTGYLTLKSPLEPYSYVKLGVPNGEVKRALLIGLSNLCFTKLPQLSAEERELLDRGEVSSVIALFDAIMNSIVYDSYDVDCEGAVRNSLFLYLNGAKVDVRCESHSSKGRADLIIETPNRRTVVELKHTDSETDVKDRLSEAAAQIKERDYGNTAPLKELVRIAAVFNSDPKVRSFTFEKV
;
A
#
# COMPACT_ATOMS: atom_id res chain seq x y z
N MET A 1 -6.33 40.09 34.68
CA MET A 1 -5.34 39.16 34.12
C MET A 1 -5.82 37.76 34.42
N LYS A 2 -6.51 37.11 33.48
CA LYS A 2 -6.87 35.69 33.56
C LYS A 2 -5.92 34.98 32.63
N ASN A 3 -5.05 34.13 33.21
CA ASN A 3 -4.27 33.16 32.48
C ASN A 3 -5.24 32.32 31.62
N LYS A 4 -5.25 32.52 30.29
CA LYS A 4 -5.64 31.45 29.40
C LYS A 4 -4.57 30.39 29.58
N GLN A 5 -4.90 29.28 30.27
CA GLN A 5 -4.13 28.07 30.13
C GLN A 5 -4.09 27.79 28.62
N GLU A 6 -2.94 27.87 28.00
CA GLU A 6 -2.68 27.27 26.70
C GLU A 6 -3.01 25.79 26.89
N GLN A 7 -4.08 25.35 26.27
CA GLN A 7 -4.48 23.97 26.31
C GLN A 7 -3.40 23.23 25.50
N GLU A 8 -2.56 22.50 26.20
CA GLU A 8 -1.46 21.74 25.60
C GLU A 8 -2.03 20.81 24.52
N MET A 9 -1.52 20.89 23.29
CA MET A 9 -1.98 20.05 22.18
C MET A 9 -1.73 18.57 22.55
N LYS A 10 -2.71 17.72 22.29
CA LYS A 10 -2.54 16.27 22.48
C LYS A 10 -1.44 15.73 21.57
N GLU A 11 -0.63 14.82 22.07
CA GLU A 11 0.45 14.20 21.28
C GLU A 11 -0.09 13.36 20.12
N ILE A 12 0.61 13.40 18.99
CA ILE A 12 0.42 12.47 17.88
C ILE A 12 1.14 11.16 18.19
N SER A 13 0.50 10.03 17.90
CA SER A 13 1.09 8.71 18.12
C SER A 13 0.70 7.72 17.02
N SER A 14 1.67 6.88 16.65
CA SER A 14 1.47 5.71 15.79
C SER A 14 1.55 4.39 16.58
N SER A 15 1.23 4.43 17.89
CA SER A 15 1.20 3.24 18.75
C SER A 15 0.14 2.23 18.28
N GLY A 16 0.47 0.94 18.36
CA GLY A 16 -0.50 -0.16 18.19
C GLY A 16 -1.26 -0.50 19.47
N ILE A 17 -0.98 0.17 20.61
CA ILE A 17 -1.55 -0.12 21.94
C ILE A 17 -2.58 0.94 22.28
N PHE A 18 -3.85 0.57 22.35
CA PHE A 18 -4.97 1.48 22.55
C PHE A 18 -4.93 2.20 23.91
N SER A 19 -4.62 1.48 25.00
CA SER A 19 -4.56 2.08 26.34
C SER A 19 -3.60 3.27 26.43
N SER A 20 -2.51 3.24 25.67
CA SER A 20 -1.50 4.29 25.63
C SER A 20 -2.02 5.65 25.16
N PHE A 21 -3.13 5.68 24.42
CA PHE A 21 -3.72 6.93 23.95
C PHE A 21 -4.42 7.70 25.09
N THR A 22 -5.06 6.98 25.99
CA THR A 22 -5.67 7.58 27.19
C THR A 22 -4.61 7.89 28.25
N GLU A 23 -3.70 6.96 28.53
CA GLU A 23 -2.67 7.08 29.56
C GLU A 23 -1.69 8.24 29.31
N LYS A 24 -1.39 8.52 28.04
CA LYS A 24 -0.40 9.53 27.62
C LYS A 24 -1.01 10.75 26.93
N ASN A 25 -2.31 11.00 27.10
CA ASN A 25 -3.04 12.12 26.50
C ASN A 25 -2.79 12.29 24.99
N ARG A 26 -2.93 11.20 24.22
CA ARG A 26 -2.68 11.18 22.77
C ARG A 26 -3.95 11.34 21.97
N ILE A 27 -3.82 11.76 20.70
CA ILE A 27 -4.93 11.86 19.76
C ILE A 27 -5.33 10.45 19.35
N TYR A 28 -6.53 10.02 19.72
CA TYR A 28 -7.18 8.83 19.21
C TYR A 28 -8.29 9.23 18.23
N VAL A 29 -8.20 8.77 16.99
CA VAL A 29 -9.29 8.92 16.01
C VAL A 29 -10.32 7.83 16.29
N ASP A 30 -11.49 8.25 16.76
CA ASP A 30 -12.50 7.32 17.27
C ASP A 30 -13.18 6.53 16.14
N LYS A 31 -12.93 5.23 16.10
CA LYS A 31 -13.54 4.24 15.20
C LYS A 31 -14.54 3.33 15.93
N THR A 32 -14.88 3.64 17.19
CA THR A 32 -15.64 2.72 18.03
C THR A 32 -17.09 2.50 17.59
N GLU A 33 -17.68 3.42 16.82
CA GLU A 33 -18.98 3.19 16.18
C GLU A 33 -18.92 2.05 15.16
N GLN A 34 -17.89 2.06 14.31
CA GLN A 34 -17.68 1.00 13.32
C GLN A 34 -17.30 -0.32 13.99
N ILE A 35 -16.46 -0.27 15.04
CA ILE A 35 -16.11 -1.44 15.86
C ILE A 35 -17.37 -2.03 16.51
N TYR A 36 -18.22 -1.23 17.11
CA TYR A 36 -19.49 -1.69 17.69
C TYR A 36 -20.37 -2.39 16.67
N SER A 37 -20.56 -1.75 15.50
CA SER A 37 -21.30 -2.36 14.39
C SER A 37 -20.70 -3.68 13.92
N LEU A 38 -19.37 -3.78 13.92
CA LEU A 38 -18.64 -4.98 13.50
C LEU A 38 -18.88 -6.13 14.48
N VAL A 39 -18.56 -5.94 15.76
CA VAL A 39 -18.57 -7.01 16.78
C VAL A 39 -19.98 -7.43 17.23
N THR A 40 -21.00 -6.60 16.94
CA THR A 40 -22.40 -6.95 17.21
C THR A 40 -23.09 -7.66 16.06
N LYS A 41 -22.56 -7.56 14.82
CA LYS A 41 -23.18 -8.16 13.64
C LYS A 41 -22.44 -9.38 13.11
N LEU A 42 -21.16 -9.51 13.44
CA LEU A 42 -20.28 -10.56 12.92
C LEU A 42 -19.57 -11.25 14.08
N ASP A 43 -19.39 -12.57 13.93
CA ASP A 43 -18.73 -13.39 14.94
C ASP A 43 -17.26 -13.63 14.59
N LYS A 44 -16.96 -13.83 13.31
CA LYS A 44 -15.60 -14.12 12.84
C LYS A 44 -15.31 -13.33 11.57
N ILE A 45 -14.22 -12.58 11.60
CA ILE A 45 -13.82 -11.72 10.49
C ILE A 45 -12.39 -11.96 10.05
N PHE A 46 -12.16 -11.66 8.77
CA PHE A 46 -10.85 -11.47 8.19
C PHE A 46 -10.76 -10.06 7.59
N ILE A 47 -9.62 -9.39 7.78
CA ILE A 47 -9.34 -8.10 7.17
C ILE A 47 -7.88 -8.01 6.69
N SER A 48 -7.68 -7.73 5.42
CA SER A 48 -6.36 -7.36 4.90
C SER A 48 -6.26 -5.86 4.68
N ARG A 49 -5.11 -5.29 5.09
CA ARG A 49 -4.73 -3.90 4.81
C ARG A 49 -3.23 -3.82 4.65
N PRO A 50 -2.72 -2.90 3.87
CA PRO A 50 -1.28 -2.63 3.83
C PRO A 50 -0.73 -2.35 5.23
N ARG A 51 0.57 -2.44 5.39
CA ARG A 51 1.24 -2.01 6.63
C ARG A 51 0.99 -0.52 6.88
N ARG A 52 1.11 -0.07 8.13
CA ARG A 52 1.06 1.34 8.53
C ARG A 52 -0.32 2.04 8.40
N PHE A 53 -1.41 1.26 8.36
CA PHE A 53 -2.79 1.78 8.36
C PHE A 53 -3.47 1.77 9.73
N GLY A 54 -2.88 1.15 10.76
CA GLY A 54 -3.48 1.04 12.08
C GLY A 54 -4.26 -0.25 12.34
N LYS A 55 -3.94 -1.36 11.62
CA LYS A 55 -4.51 -2.71 11.87
C LYS A 55 -4.38 -3.11 13.34
N SER A 56 -3.15 -3.17 13.84
CA SER A 56 -2.85 -3.60 15.21
C SER A 56 -3.56 -2.75 16.26
N LEU A 57 -3.63 -1.41 16.05
CA LEU A 57 -4.40 -0.52 16.94
C LEU A 57 -5.89 -0.86 16.95
N THR A 58 -6.48 -1.11 15.79
CA THR A 58 -7.90 -1.49 15.68
C THR A 58 -8.17 -2.82 16.40
N LEU A 59 -7.29 -3.81 16.19
CA LEU A 59 -7.39 -5.12 16.85
C LEU A 59 -7.21 -5.00 18.37
N ASP A 60 -6.24 -4.21 18.83
CA ASP A 60 -6.00 -3.99 20.25
C ASP A 60 -7.16 -3.21 20.90
N THR A 61 -7.77 -2.25 20.18
CA THR A 61 -8.99 -1.57 20.62
C THR A 61 -10.13 -2.55 20.85
N ILE A 62 -10.37 -3.47 19.89
CA ILE A 62 -11.37 -4.54 20.03
C ILE A 62 -11.04 -5.44 21.22
N GLY A 63 -9.79 -5.89 21.32
CA GLY A 63 -9.36 -6.74 22.42
C GLY A 63 -9.51 -6.08 23.78
N THR A 64 -9.12 -4.83 23.90
CA THR A 64 -9.27 -4.05 25.15
C THR A 64 -10.73 -3.87 25.54
N LEU A 65 -11.62 -3.65 24.57
CA LEU A 65 -13.05 -3.52 24.79
C LEU A 65 -13.66 -4.79 25.41
N PHE A 66 -13.33 -5.96 24.88
CA PHE A 66 -13.82 -7.23 25.41
C PHE A 66 -13.15 -7.63 26.72
N GLU A 67 -11.87 -7.36 26.91
CA GLU A 67 -11.11 -7.77 28.08
C GLU A 67 -11.36 -6.91 29.32
N LYS A 68 -11.49 -5.59 29.11
CA LYS A 68 -11.58 -4.60 30.21
C LYS A 68 -12.89 -3.84 30.25
N GLY A 69 -13.75 -3.95 29.23
CA GLY A 69 -14.91 -3.11 29.08
C GLY A 69 -14.53 -1.69 28.67
N VAL A 70 -15.42 -0.73 28.98
CA VAL A 70 -15.20 0.67 28.55
C VAL A 70 -14.34 1.49 29.53
N GLU A 71 -14.26 1.12 30.79
CA GLU A 71 -13.42 1.81 31.77
C GLU A 71 -12.02 1.20 31.86
N PRO A 72 -10.98 2.01 32.02
CA PRO A 72 -10.97 3.48 32.00
C PRO A 72 -10.71 4.08 30.60
N TYR A 73 -10.51 3.24 29.55
CA TYR A 73 -9.84 3.64 28.31
C TYR A 73 -10.75 4.27 27.25
N PHE A 74 -12.07 3.99 27.28
CA PHE A 74 -13.01 4.43 26.24
C PHE A 74 -13.78 5.71 26.61
N LYS A 75 -13.40 6.37 27.70
CA LYS A 75 -14.00 7.65 28.07
C LYS A 75 -13.82 8.67 26.91
N ASN A 76 -14.90 9.34 26.57
CA ASN A 76 -14.96 10.28 25.42
C ASN A 76 -14.94 9.61 24.03
N THR A 77 -15.21 8.32 23.93
CA THR A 77 -15.47 7.65 22.66
C THR A 77 -16.97 7.39 22.47
N TRP A 78 -17.36 7.18 21.18
CA TRP A 78 -18.76 6.93 20.82
C TRP A 78 -19.35 5.71 21.53
N ILE A 79 -18.55 4.67 21.81
CA ILE A 79 -18.99 3.39 22.38
C ILE A 79 -19.22 3.44 23.90
N TYR A 80 -18.68 4.42 24.60
CA TYR A 80 -18.60 4.45 26.07
C TYR A 80 -19.93 4.14 26.76
N ASP A 81 -21.02 4.83 26.40
CA ASP A 81 -22.35 4.64 26.99
C ASP A 81 -23.17 3.52 26.33
N ARG A 82 -22.66 2.90 25.28
CA ARG A 82 -23.40 1.96 24.42
C ARG A 82 -23.01 0.51 24.60
N TRP A 83 -21.79 0.26 25.06
CA TRP A 83 -21.28 -1.10 25.29
C TRP A 83 -21.90 -1.70 26.55
N LYS A 84 -22.53 -2.87 26.42
CA LYS A 84 -23.24 -3.55 27.54
C LYS A 84 -22.80 -4.99 27.72
N GLU A 85 -21.90 -5.50 26.91
CA GLU A 85 -21.45 -6.88 27.02
C GLU A 85 -20.50 -7.06 28.22
N PRO A 86 -20.56 -8.22 28.88
CA PRO A 86 -19.63 -8.56 29.94
C PRO A 86 -18.22 -8.72 29.38
N VAL A 87 -17.24 -8.53 30.25
CA VAL A 87 -15.83 -8.81 29.88
C VAL A 87 -15.61 -10.30 29.71
N CYS A 88 -14.71 -10.65 28.79
CA CYS A 88 -14.32 -12.03 28.54
C CYS A 88 -12.83 -12.14 28.20
N PRO A 89 -12.23 -13.33 28.38
CA PRO A 89 -10.84 -13.59 28.02
C PRO A 89 -10.52 -13.25 26.54
N VAL A 90 -9.35 -12.63 26.30
CA VAL A 90 -8.88 -12.28 24.96
C VAL A 90 -7.52 -12.91 24.70
N LEU A 91 -7.47 -13.88 23.78
CA LEU A 91 -6.22 -14.46 23.29
C LEU A 91 -5.72 -13.61 22.12
N ARG A 92 -4.55 -12.98 22.30
CA ARG A 92 -3.87 -12.18 21.28
C ARG A 92 -2.66 -12.96 20.76
N ILE A 93 -2.62 -13.21 19.47
CA ILE A 93 -1.53 -13.87 18.75
C ILE A 93 -1.02 -12.91 17.68
N ASP A 94 0.18 -12.40 17.87
CA ASP A 94 0.92 -11.64 16.85
C ASP A 94 1.94 -12.59 16.21
N PHE A 95 1.72 -12.93 14.94
CA PHE A 95 2.59 -13.85 14.21
C PHE A 95 3.99 -13.30 13.97
N LEU A 96 4.20 -11.98 14.11
CA LEU A 96 5.53 -11.38 13.95
C LEU A 96 6.53 -11.85 14.99
N ILE A 97 6.09 -12.17 16.21
CA ILE A 97 6.96 -12.56 17.31
C ILE A 97 7.48 -14.00 17.19
N TYR A 98 6.84 -14.83 16.36
CA TYR A 98 7.20 -16.22 16.21
C TYR A 98 8.29 -16.45 15.15
N PRO A 99 9.11 -17.52 15.27
CA PRO A 99 10.14 -17.88 14.30
C PRO A 99 9.62 -18.02 12.88
N LYS A 100 10.48 -17.69 11.90
CA LYS A 100 10.20 -17.77 10.46
C LYS A 100 11.06 -18.80 9.76
N ASP A 101 12.03 -19.38 10.45
CA ASP A 101 13.04 -20.30 9.97
C ASP A 101 12.92 -21.71 10.55
N SER A 102 12.03 -21.91 11.54
CA SER A 102 11.79 -23.21 12.18
C SER A 102 10.31 -23.40 12.52
N VAL A 103 9.65 -24.32 11.84
CA VAL A 103 8.23 -24.66 12.06
C VAL A 103 8.03 -25.34 13.40
N GLU A 104 8.97 -26.16 13.86
CA GLU A 104 8.91 -26.84 15.15
C GLU A 104 8.96 -25.83 16.30
N GLU A 105 9.84 -24.86 16.20
CA GLU A 105 9.96 -23.80 17.20
C GLU A 105 8.75 -22.85 17.16
N PHE A 106 8.23 -22.54 15.97
CA PHE A 106 6.95 -21.84 15.82
C PHE A 106 5.82 -22.56 16.54
N LYS A 107 5.64 -23.86 16.28
CA LYS A 107 4.61 -24.68 16.96
C LYS A 107 4.76 -24.63 18.46
N ARG A 108 5.99 -24.82 18.95
CA ARG A 108 6.29 -24.80 20.39
C ARG A 108 5.91 -23.47 21.05
N GLN A 109 6.33 -22.35 20.46
CA GLN A 109 6.04 -21.02 21.00
C GLN A 109 4.56 -20.65 20.89
N PHE A 110 3.90 -21.02 19.80
CA PHE A 110 2.46 -20.83 19.64
C PHE A 110 1.66 -21.59 20.70
N VAL A 111 2.01 -22.86 20.95
CA VAL A 111 1.39 -23.68 22.01
C VAL A 111 1.67 -23.08 23.38
N MET A 112 2.88 -22.59 23.63
CA MET A 112 3.22 -21.91 24.89
C MET A 112 2.30 -20.70 25.13
N SER A 113 2.03 -19.87 24.12
CA SER A 113 1.10 -18.73 24.25
C SER A 113 -0.33 -19.19 24.60
N ILE A 114 -0.79 -20.33 24.06
CA ILE A 114 -2.09 -20.92 24.43
C ILE A 114 -2.08 -21.41 25.90
N SER A 115 -0.98 -22.03 26.32
CA SER A 115 -0.84 -22.57 27.67
C SER A 115 -0.76 -21.45 28.72
N GLU A 116 -0.03 -20.37 28.42
CA GLU A 116 0.01 -19.16 29.26
C GLU A 116 -1.38 -18.53 29.40
N PHE A 117 -2.12 -18.44 28.31
CA PHE A 117 -3.51 -17.96 28.34
C PHE A 117 -4.39 -18.86 29.22
N ALA A 118 -4.31 -20.19 29.05
CA ALA A 118 -5.08 -21.14 29.83
C ALA A 118 -4.75 -21.05 31.32
N GLN A 119 -3.48 -20.87 31.66
CA GLN A 119 -3.01 -20.68 33.03
C GLN A 119 -3.50 -19.35 33.63
N TYR A 120 -3.33 -18.23 32.88
CA TYR A 120 -3.73 -16.89 33.35
C TYR A 120 -5.21 -16.79 33.64
N TYR A 121 -6.05 -17.38 32.80
CA TYR A 121 -7.50 -17.37 32.96
C TYR A 121 -8.05 -18.61 33.73
N GLU A 122 -7.16 -19.44 34.30
CA GLU A 122 -7.49 -20.63 35.10
C GLU A 122 -8.48 -21.59 34.39
N VAL A 123 -8.23 -21.90 33.09
CA VAL A 123 -9.11 -22.75 32.29
C VAL A 123 -8.96 -24.22 32.71
N LYS A 124 -9.97 -24.76 33.37
CA LYS A 124 -9.95 -26.14 33.88
C LYS A 124 -10.10 -27.14 32.72
N GLY A 125 -9.30 -28.21 32.80
CA GLY A 125 -9.37 -29.31 31.82
C GLY A 125 -8.70 -29.03 30.48
N TYR A 126 -8.01 -27.90 30.32
CA TYR A 126 -7.11 -27.67 29.21
C TYR A 126 -6.00 -28.71 29.23
N LYS A 127 -5.72 -29.28 28.07
CA LYS A 127 -4.61 -30.20 27.84
C LYS A 127 -3.78 -29.69 26.70
N GLU A 128 -2.52 -29.42 27.00
CA GLU A 128 -1.55 -29.03 26.01
C GLU A 128 -1.31 -30.16 25.00
N ASP A 129 -1.19 -29.82 23.74
CA ASP A 129 -0.74 -30.69 22.66
C ASP A 129 0.38 -30.00 21.88
N LYS A 130 1.33 -30.77 21.35
CA LYS A 130 2.43 -30.22 20.55
C LYS A 130 1.97 -29.57 19.23
N GLU A 131 0.80 -29.97 18.74
CA GLU A 131 0.20 -29.41 17.53
C GLU A 131 -0.70 -28.21 17.90
N PRO A 132 -0.39 -26.99 17.38
CA PRO A 132 -1.11 -25.76 17.69
C PRO A 132 -2.63 -25.85 17.54
N GLY A 133 -3.10 -26.47 16.45
CA GLY A 133 -4.53 -26.66 16.21
C GLY A 133 -5.22 -27.53 17.27
N LEU A 134 -4.56 -28.62 17.71
CA LEU A 134 -5.10 -29.53 18.75
C LEU A 134 -5.09 -28.85 20.13
N SER A 135 -4.02 -28.13 20.45
CA SER A 135 -3.91 -27.36 21.69
C SER A 135 -5.01 -26.29 21.77
N LEU A 136 -5.21 -25.53 20.69
CA LEU A 136 -6.25 -24.51 20.60
C LEU A 136 -7.67 -25.11 20.71
N ARG A 137 -7.90 -26.24 20.05
CA ARG A 137 -9.17 -26.98 20.17
C ARG A 137 -9.43 -27.46 21.59
N SER A 138 -8.39 -27.96 22.30
CA SER A 138 -8.47 -28.36 23.70
C SER A 138 -8.87 -27.16 24.58
N LEU A 139 -8.26 -25.99 24.38
CA LEU A 139 -8.60 -24.76 25.07
C LEU A 139 -10.08 -24.39 24.89
N LEU A 140 -10.54 -24.28 23.63
CA LEU A 140 -11.91 -23.88 23.32
C LEU A 140 -12.96 -24.86 23.82
N ASN A 141 -12.68 -26.16 23.75
CA ASN A 141 -13.56 -27.17 24.33
C ASN A 141 -13.63 -27.07 25.86
N SER A 142 -12.54 -26.70 26.52
CA SER A 142 -12.50 -26.55 27.97
C SER A 142 -13.26 -25.30 28.41
N LEU A 143 -13.09 -24.18 27.71
CA LEU A 143 -13.91 -22.98 27.93
C LEU A 143 -15.41 -23.26 27.74
N ASN A 144 -15.78 -23.99 26.69
CA ASN A 144 -17.18 -24.35 26.44
C ASN A 144 -17.80 -25.18 27.56
N ARG A 145 -17.02 -26.12 28.17
CA ARG A 145 -17.50 -26.90 29.33
C ARG A 145 -17.72 -26.06 30.58
N GLU A 146 -17.02 -24.93 30.68
CA GLU A 146 -17.16 -23.96 31.76
C GLU A 146 -18.20 -22.88 31.42
N GLU A 147 -18.91 -23.01 30.29
CA GLU A 147 -19.86 -22.00 29.78
C GLU A 147 -19.21 -20.61 29.62
N ARG A 148 -17.92 -20.59 29.32
CA ARG A 148 -17.11 -19.39 29.07
C ARG A 148 -16.81 -19.25 27.57
N TYR A 149 -16.65 -18.01 27.16
CA TYR A 149 -16.26 -17.64 25.81
C TYR A 149 -14.93 -16.91 25.83
N ALA A 150 -14.24 -16.91 24.69
CA ALA A 150 -13.04 -16.11 24.46
C ALA A 150 -13.16 -15.30 23.16
N VAL A 151 -12.47 -14.18 23.13
CA VAL A 151 -12.16 -13.45 21.90
C VAL A 151 -10.79 -13.86 21.41
N LEU A 152 -10.67 -14.11 20.11
CA LEU A 152 -9.41 -14.49 19.47
C LEU A 152 -8.98 -13.39 18.51
N ILE A 153 -7.76 -12.90 18.65
CA ILE A 153 -7.17 -11.88 17.79
C ILE A 153 -5.86 -12.42 17.21
N PHE A 154 -5.82 -12.54 15.90
CA PHE A 154 -4.65 -12.97 15.14
C PHE A 154 -4.18 -11.81 14.27
N ASP A 155 -2.99 -11.27 14.54
CA ASP A 155 -2.39 -10.21 13.73
C ASP A 155 -1.22 -10.75 12.90
N GLU A 156 -1.01 -10.16 11.70
CA GLU A 156 0.07 -10.48 10.75
C GLU A 156 0.16 -11.97 10.41
N TYR A 157 -1.00 -12.64 10.21
CA TYR A 157 -1.13 -14.10 10.01
C TYR A 157 -0.29 -14.66 8.86
N ASP A 158 0.04 -13.84 7.88
CA ASP A 158 0.77 -14.18 6.66
C ASP A 158 2.29 -13.95 6.77
N CYS A 159 2.77 -13.61 7.96
CA CYS A 159 4.16 -13.22 8.19
C CYS A 159 5.16 -14.35 7.87
N GLN A 160 4.90 -15.60 8.30
CA GLN A 160 5.76 -16.75 8.04
C GLN A 160 5.75 -17.15 6.57
N LEU A 161 4.59 -17.09 5.92
CA LEU A 161 4.44 -17.37 4.48
C LEU A 161 5.19 -16.34 3.65
N SER A 162 5.03 -15.06 4.00
CA SER A 162 5.70 -13.94 3.33
C SER A 162 7.22 -14.00 3.45
N ALA A 163 7.75 -14.44 4.59
CA ALA A 163 9.17 -14.59 4.82
C ALA A 163 9.79 -15.75 4.02
N ASN A 164 9.00 -16.78 3.71
CA ASN A 164 9.46 -18.02 3.08
C ASN A 164 9.01 -18.18 1.62
N ILE A 165 8.59 -17.11 0.94
CA ILE A 165 8.09 -17.18 -0.44
C ILE A 165 9.07 -17.87 -1.42
N ASN A 166 10.38 -17.75 -1.16
CA ASN A 166 11.45 -18.34 -1.97
C ASN A 166 11.98 -19.68 -1.40
N ASN A 167 11.41 -20.18 -0.30
CA ASN A 167 11.74 -21.48 0.29
C ASN A 167 10.49 -22.35 0.32
N GLU A 168 10.30 -23.15 -0.73
CA GLU A 168 9.08 -23.95 -0.94
C GLU A 168 8.81 -24.93 0.20
N GLU A 169 9.83 -25.57 0.74
CA GLU A 169 9.69 -26.55 1.82
C GLU A 169 9.18 -25.90 3.11
N LEU A 170 9.78 -24.78 3.52
CA LEU A 170 9.34 -24.06 4.71
C LEU A 170 7.98 -23.41 4.50
N TYR A 171 7.73 -22.86 3.30
CA TYR A 171 6.44 -22.26 2.95
C TYR A 171 5.31 -23.27 3.14
N GLU A 172 5.43 -24.47 2.56
CA GLU A 172 4.41 -25.53 2.66
C GLU A 172 4.22 -26.01 4.09
N LYS A 173 5.29 -26.22 4.84
CA LYS A 173 5.20 -26.61 6.26
C LYS A 173 4.47 -25.55 7.12
N TYR A 174 4.77 -24.27 6.92
CA TYR A 174 4.03 -23.19 7.60
C TYR A 174 2.58 -23.12 7.15
N ARG A 175 2.32 -23.25 5.85
CA ARG A 175 0.97 -23.28 5.31
C ARG A 175 0.13 -24.40 5.94
N GLU A 176 0.64 -25.62 6.00
CA GLU A 176 -0.03 -26.75 6.64
C GLU A 176 -0.30 -26.50 8.13
N CYS A 177 0.66 -25.93 8.85
CA CYS A 177 0.50 -25.60 10.26
C CYS A 177 -0.61 -24.53 10.45
N ILE A 178 -0.58 -23.44 9.68
CA ILE A 178 -1.59 -22.39 9.71
C ILE A 178 -2.97 -22.94 9.34
N CYS A 179 -3.06 -23.79 8.32
CA CYS A 179 -4.28 -24.51 7.95
C CYS A 179 -4.85 -25.33 9.12
N SER A 180 -4.00 -26.02 9.87
CA SER A 180 -4.42 -26.83 11.03
C SER A 180 -4.99 -25.97 12.16
N ILE A 181 -4.41 -24.78 12.39
CA ILE A 181 -4.89 -23.81 13.37
C ILE A 181 -6.31 -23.35 13.00
N TYR A 182 -6.52 -22.93 11.75
CA TYR A 182 -7.84 -22.45 11.31
C TYR A 182 -8.88 -23.57 11.22
N ALA A 183 -8.47 -24.78 10.89
CA ALA A 183 -9.36 -25.95 10.95
C ALA A 183 -9.90 -26.22 12.36
N ALA A 184 -9.08 -26.00 13.39
CA ALA A 184 -9.50 -26.10 14.79
C ALA A 184 -10.50 -25.03 15.21
N LEU A 185 -10.49 -23.88 14.56
CA LEU A 185 -11.39 -22.74 14.85
C LEU A 185 -12.74 -22.83 14.12
N LYS A 186 -12.83 -23.71 13.13
CA LYS A 186 -14.07 -23.93 12.39
C LYS A 186 -15.11 -24.56 13.33
N SER A 187 -16.26 -23.90 13.41
CA SER A 187 -17.38 -24.34 14.26
C SER A 187 -17.05 -24.50 15.76
N ALA A 188 -16.01 -23.85 16.25
CA ALA A 188 -15.68 -23.87 17.69
C ALA A 188 -16.71 -23.09 18.51
N PRO A 189 -17.33 -23.71 19.54
CA PRO A 189 -18.50 -23.16 20.20
C PRO A 189 -18.20 -22.04 21.19
N ALA A 190 -16.96 -21.92 21.68
CA ALA A 190 -16.57 -20.99 22.74
C ALA A 190 -15.92 -19.70 22.23
N ILE A 191 -16.15 -19.32 20.98
CA ILE A 191 -15.65 -18.07 20.40
C ILE A 191 -16.77 -17.04 20.44
N ARG A 192 -16.56 -15.95 21.21
CA ARG A 192 -17.46 -14.79 21.21
C ARG A 192 -17.23 -13.91 19.98
N PHE A 193 -15.97 -13.70 19.63
CA PHE A 193 -15.56 -12.95 18.45
C PHE A 193 -14.17 -13.38 18.02
N MET A 194 -13.91 -13.38 16.73
CA MET A 194 -12.58 -13.64 16.18
C MET A 194 -12.23 -12.65 15.09
N ALA A 195 -11.04 -12.08 15.17
CA ALA A 195 -10.47 -11.24 14.12
C ALA A 195 -9.13 -11.80 13.65
N VAL A 196 -8.99 -11.92 12.34
CA VAL A 196 -7.73 -12.26 11.67
C VAL A 196 -7.34 -11.10 10.79
N ALA A 197 -6.12 -10.60 10.96
CA ALA A 197 -5.60 -9.53 10.12
C ALA A 197 -4.24 -9.89 9.51
N GLY A 198 -3.96 -9.33 8.34
CA GLY A 198 -2.69 -9.47 7.65
C GLY A 198 -2.52 -8.45 6.53
N VAL A 199 -1.45 -8.58 5.79
CA VAL A 199 -1.18 -7.77 4.59
C VAL A 199 -1.81 -8.44 3.37
N THR A 200 -1.54 -9.73 3.19
CA THR A 200 -1.99 -10.49 2.04
C THR A 200 -3.28 -11.25 2.32
N ARG A 201 -4.00 -11.54 1.27
CA ARG A 201 -5.24 -12.32 1.27
C ARG A 201 -4.98 -13.61 0.49
N LEU A 202 -4.78 -14.72 1.21
CA LEU A 202 -4.41 -15.99 0.62
C LEU A 202 -5.52 -17.02 0.82
N LYS A 203 -6.03 -17.55 -0.29
CA LYS A 203 -7.10 -18.55 -0.26
C LYS A 203 -6.63 -19.90 0.25
N ASP A 204 -5.39 -20.28 -0.05
CA ASP A 204 -4.81 -21.57 0.32
C ASP A 204 -4.41 -21.69 1.80
N ALA A 205 -4.39 -20.59 2.54
CA ALA A 205 -4.17 -20.63 3.99
C ALA A 205 -5.38 -21.19 4.77
N SER A 206 -6.37 -21.79 4.06
CA SER A 206 -7.60 -22.39 4.60
C SER A 206 -8.51 -21.48 5.42
N ILE A 207 -8.15 -20.21 5.59
CA ILE A 207 -9.02 -19.21 6.25
C ILE A 207 -10.33 -19.08 5.47
N PHE A 208 -10.25 -19.19 4.14
CA PHE A 208 -11.38 -19.04 3.22
C PHE A 208 -11.81 -20.38 2.57
N SER A 209 -11.48 -21.53 3.16
CA SER A 209 -11.92 -22.83 2.63
C SER A 209 -13.45 -22.92 2.55
N VAL A 210 -13.93 -23.76 1.65
CA VAL A 210 -15.38 -24.02 1.48
C VAL A 210 -16.00 -24.38 2.84
N GLY A 211 -17.01 -23.60 3.27
CA GLY A 211 -17.67 -23.77 4.57
C GLY A 211 -16.95 -23.08 5.73
N SER A 212 -16.01 -22.16 5.47
CA SER A 212 -15.51 -21.23 6.50
C SER A 212 -16.63 -20.27 6.91
N ASP A 213 -16.79 -20.08 8.23
CA ASP A 213 -17.68 -19.11 8.85
C ASP A 213 -17.00 -17.74 9.07
N ILE A 214 -15.76 -17.58 8.56
CA ILE A 214 -15.00 -16.33 8.62
C ILE A 214 -15.40 -15.43 7.46
N ARG A 215 -15.90 -14.24 7.78
CA ARG A 215 -16.31 -13.24 6.79
C ARG A 215 -15.15 -12.32 6.43
N ASP A 216 -14.80 -12.31 5.15
CA ASP A 216 -13.82 -11.35 4.63
C ASP A 216 -14.46 -9.98 4.44
N ILE A 217 -14.04 -9.02 5.26
CA ILE A 217 -14.51 -7.64 5.23
C ILE A 217 -13.57 -6.68 4.52
N SER A 218 -12.49 -7.19 3.91
CA SER A 218 -11.42 -6.36 3.33
C SER A 218 -11.91 -5.33 2.31
N ASN A 219 -12.91 -5.69 1.50
CA ASN A 219 -13.50 -4.80 0.51
C ASN A 219 -14.98 -4.45 0.78
N GLU A 220 -15.50 -4.73 1.99
CA GLU A 220 -16.87 -4.37 2.31
C GLU A 220 -17.02 -2.88 2.57
N SER A 221 -17.93 -2.24 1.83
CA SER A 221 -18.16 -0.78 1.91
C SER A 221 -18.48 -0.27 3.31
N ALA A 222 -19.15 -1.09 4.14
CA ALA A 222 -19.47 -0.75 5.51
C ALA A 222 -18.23 -0.59 6.41
N TYR A 223 -17.14 -1.33 6.10
CA TYR A 223 -15.92 -1.38 6.89
C TYR A 223 -14.70 -0.86 6.13
N SER A 224 -14.90 -0.28 4.96
CA SER A 224 -13.81 0.21 4.10
C SER A 224 -12.99 1.35 4.72
N GLN A 225 -13.58 2.08 5.65
CA GLN A 225 -12.97 3.20 6.38
C GLN A 225 -12.70 2.89 7.87
N LEU A 226 -12.85 1.64 8.31
CA LEU A 226 -12.54 1.21 9.68
C LEU A 226 -11.05 1.39 10.00
N ILE A 227 -10.18 1.13 9.04
CA ILE A 227 -8.73 1.25 9.14
C ILE A 227 -8.27 2.29 8.11
N GLY A 228 -7.45 3.25 8.55
CA GLY A 228 -7.11 4.46 7.82
C GLY A 228 -7.88 5.68 8.32
N PHE A 229 -7.50 6.89 7.89
CA PHE A 229 -8.19 8.12 8.26
C PHE A 229 -9.01 8.66 7.09
N THR A 230 -10.20 9.18 7.40
CA THR A 230 -10.99 9.99 6.46
C THR A 230 -10.59 11.46 6.56
N ARG A 231 -10.91 12.26 5.53
CA ARG A 231 -10.68 13.71 5.55
C ARG A 231 -11.37 14.40 6.73
N ASP A 232 -12.61 14.00 7.03
CA ASP A 232 -13.40 14.59 8.11
C ASP A 232 -12.83 14.24 9.49
N GLU A 233 -12.32 13.03 9.67
CA GLU A 233 -11.62 12.64 10.88
C GLU A 233 -10.34 13.45 11.09
N ILE A 234 -9.52 13.61 10.04
CA ILE A 234 -8.32 14.45 10.14
C ILE A 234 -8.70 15.87 10.51
N ARG A 235 -9.70 16.46 9.83
CA ARG A 235 -10.20 17.80 10.16
C ARG A 235 -10.66 17.91 11.61
N THR A 236 -11.31 16.89 12.14
CA THR A 236 -11.89 16.92 13.50
C THR A 236 -10.83 16.71 14.57
N TYR A 237 -10.01 15.69 14.43
CA TYR A 237 -9.11 15.28 15.52
C TYR A 237 -7.75 15.99 15.48
N TYR A 238 -7.32 16.51 14.32
CA TYR A 238 -6.03 17.15 14.15
C TYR A 238 -6.13 18.66 13.83
N ILE A 239 -7.26 19.31 14.15
CA ILE A 239 -7.53 20.69 13.78
C ILE A 239 -6.43 21.67 14.23
N ASP A 240 -5.86 21.48 15.43
CA ASP A 240 -4.81 22.35 15.95
C ASP A 240 -3.51 22.21 15.14
N TYR A 241 -3.15 21.01 14.75
CA TYR A 241 -2.01 20.72 13.88
C TYR A 241 -2.22 21.24 12.44
N LEU A 242 -3.44 21.11 11.92
CA LEU A 242 -3.79 21.67 10.61
C LEU A 242 -3.69 23.19 10.59
N LYS A 243 -4.13 23.85 11.67
CA LYS A 243 -3.97 25.31 11.82
C LYS A 243 -2.49 25.68 11.91
N LEU A 244 -1.68 24.89 12.60
CA LEU A 244 -0.25 25.09 12.69
C LEU A 244 0.41 24.96 11.31
N ALA A 245 0.11 23.91 10.54
CA ALA A 245 0.57 23.73 9.18
C ALA A 245 0.16 24.90 8.27
N ALA A 246 -1.10 25.32 8.33
CA ALA A 246 -1.60 26.46 7.55
C ALA A 246 -0.93 27.79 7.94
N SER A 247 -0.56 27.97 9.20
CA SER A 247 0.14 29.18 9.65
C SER A 247 1.55 29.26 9.06
N TYR A 248 2.29 28.14 9.02
CA TYR A 248 3.61 28.10 8.40
C TYR A 248 3.55 28.25 6.87
N ASP A 249 2.61 27.58 6.22
CA ASP A 249 2.40 27.70 4.77
C ASP A 249 2.12 29.12 4.30
N ASN A 250 1.40 29.89 5.11
CA ASN A 250 0.98 31.26 4.76
C ASN A 250 1.80 32.36 5.47
N HIS A 251 2.79 31.98 6.28
CA HIS A 251 3.62 32.91 7.07
C HIS A 251 2.80 33.89 7.94
N ILE A 252 1.74 33.36 8.57
CA ILE A 252 0.83 34.14 9.45
C ILE A 252 0.76 33.49 10.84
N SER A 253 0.20 34.21 11.82
CA SER A 253 -0.03 33.61 13.14
C SER A 253 -1.16 32.59 13.09
N GLN A 254 -1.10 31.56 13.95
CA GLN A 254 -2.11 30.49 14.03
C GLN A 254 -3.53 31.04 14.32
N SER A 255 -3.61 32.19 15.02
CA SER A 255 -4.89 32.85 15.31
C SER A 255 -5.54 33.55 14.10
N GLU A 256 -4.78 33.78 13.04
CA GLU A 256 -5.24 34.42 11.79
C GLU A 256 -5.61 33.38 10.72
N VAL A 257 -5.35 32.11 10.99
CA VAL A 257 -5.64 31.02 10.03
C VAL A 257 -7.15 30.88 9.82
N THR A 258 -7.55 30.95 8.57
CA THR A 258 -8.93 30.77 8.10
C THR A 258 -9.26 29.29 7.82
N SER A 259 -10.54 28.95 7.81
CA SER A 259 -10.98 27.61 7.42
C SER A 259 -10.57 27.24 5.99
N SER A 260 -10.53 28.21 5.07
CA SER A 260 -10.08 27.96 3.69
C SER A 260 -8.61 27.56 3.61
N GLN A 261 -7.75 28.14 4.46
CA GLN A 261 -6.34 27.75 4.52
C GLN A 261 -6.13 26.36 5.12
N VAL A 262 -6.95 25.98 6.12
CA VAL A 262 -6.97 24.59 6.62
C VAL A 262 -7.40 23.61 5.53
N GLU A 263 -8.43 23.95 4.73
CA GLU A 263 -8.84 23.10 3.61
C GLU A 263 -7.75 22.98 2.54
N ALA A 264 -7.00 24.06 2.26
CA ALA A 264 -5.87 24.00 1.32
C ALA A 264 -4.74 23.06 1.79
N VAL A 265 -4.46 23.02 3.09
CA VAL A 265 -3.54 22.00 3.66
C VAL A 265 -4.10 20.59 3.47
N LEU A 266 -5.38 20.39 3.78
CA LEU A 266 -6.04 19.08 3.59
C LEU A 266 -6.08 18.64 2.13
N ASP A 267 -6.22 19.55 1.17
CA ASP A 267 -6.17 19.25 -0.27
C ASP A 267 -4.78 18.74 -0.66
N ARG A 268 -3.72 19.45 -0.25
CA ARG A 268 -2.33 18.99 -0.49
C ARG A 268 -2.01 17.68 0.22
N MET A 269 -2.46 17.51 1.46
CA MET A 269 -2.35 16.22 2.14
C MET A 269 -3.09 15.11 1.38
N ALA A 270 -4.24 15.40 0.76
CA ALA A 270 -4.99 14.42 -0.01
C ALA A 270 -4.24 14.00 -1.28
N GLU A 271 -3.63 14.92 -2.01
CA GLU A 271 -2.79 14.60 -3.16
C GLU A 271 -1.59 13.70 -2.80
N GLN A 272 -1.03 13.88 -1.60
CA GLN A 272 0.17 13.18 -1.15
C GLN A 272 -0.12 11.87 -0.42
N TYR A 273 -1.17 11.78 0.42
CA TYR A 273 -1.34 10.70 1.41
C TYR A 273 -2.69 9.99 1.36
N ASN A 274 -3.65 10.48 0.56
CA ASN A 274 -4.97 9.86 0.40
C ASN A 274 -4.99 8.87 -0.77
N GLY A 275 -6.19 8.49 -1.18
CA GLY A 275 -6.47 7.74 -2.41
C GLY A 275 -6.50 6.23 -2.23
N TYR A 276 -6.21 5.69 -1.05
CA TYR A 276 -6.36 4.26 -0.80
C TYR A 276 -7.84 3.86 -0.71
N CYS A 277 -8.25 2.99 -1.61
CA CYS A 277 -9.62 2.54 -1.72
C CYS A 277 -9.76 1.07 -1.34
N PHE A 278 -10.51 0.81 -0.28
CA PHE A 278 -10.88 -0.52 0.19
C PHE A 278 -12.38 -0.77 0.05
N ASP A 279 -13.05 0.09 -0.69
CA ASP A 279 -14.50 0.03 -0.95
C ASP A 279 -14.77 -0.68 -2.27
N ARG A 280 -15.53 -1.78 -2.21
CA ARG A 280 -15.93 -2.54 -3.40
C ARG A 280 -16.62 -1.71 -4.50
N TYR A 281 -17.16 -0.55 -4.14
CA TYR A 281 -17.80 0.36 -5.10
C TYR A 281 -16.85 1.46 -5.59
N ALA A 282 -15.61 1.47 -5.14
CA ALA A 282 -14.56 2.47 -5.43
C ALA A 282 -14.99 3.92 -5.16
N LYS A 283 -15.84 4.14 -4.15
CA LYS A 283 -16.37 5.47 -3.80
C LYS A 283 -15.74 6.10 -2.56
N LYS A 284 -15.18 5.29 -1.67
CA LYS A 284 -14.63 5.73 -0.38
C LYS A 284 -13.14 5.51 -0.36
N THR A 285 -12.39 6.52 0.01
CA THR A 285 -10.95 6.46 0.20
C THR A 285 -10.55 6.79 1.63
N VAL A 286 -9.33 6.43 1.98
CA VAL A 286 -8.70 6.77 3.26
C VAL A 286 -7.26 7.21 3.03
N PHE A 287 -6.77 8.01 3.98
CA PHE A 287 -5.37 8.39 4.11
C PHE A 287 -4.59 7.27 4.82
N SER A 288 -3.31 7.17 4.52
CA SER A 288 -2.35 6.43 5.35
C SER A 288 -2.24 7.11 6.72
N THR A 289 -2.52 6.38 7.79
CA THR A 289 -2.41 6.91 9.15
C THR A 289 -0.97 7.28 9.49
N TRP A 290 -0.01 6.49 8.97
CA TRP A 290 1.41 6.72 9.16
C TRP A 290 1.87 8.04 8.53
N SER A 291 1.54 8.26 7.26
CA SER A 291 1.97 9.46 6.53
C SER A 291 1.35 10.73 7.12
N VAL A 292 0.06 10.67 7.50
CA VAL A 292 -0.61 11.80 8.17
C VAL A 292 0.04 12.13 9.51
N ASN A 293 0.29 11.11 10.36
CA ASN A 293 0.89 11.33 11.66
C ASN A 293 2.31 11.89 11.55
N ASN A 294 3.14 11.35 10.65
CA ASN A 294 4.51 11.84 10.46
C ASN A 294 4.53 13.27 9.91
N PHE A 295 3.70 13.58 8.91
CA PHE A 295 3.58 14.94 8.39
C PHE A 295 3.22 15.95 9.49
N LEU A 296 2.15 15.70 10.24
CA LEU A 296 1.70 16.62 11.27
C LEU A 296 2.67 16.70 12.47
N GLN A 297 3.36 15.62 12.78
CA GLN A 297 4.39 15.61 13.80
C GLN A 297 5.62 16.42 13.36
N GLU A 298 6.06 16.27 12.11
CA GLU A 298 7.17 17.05 11.54
C GLU A 298 6.84 18.55 11.54
N VAL A 299 5.64 18.94 11.10
CA VAL A 299 5.17 20.33 11.15
C VAL A 299 5.29 20.91 12.56
N SER A 300 4.96 20.14 13.60
CA SER A 300 5.05 20.61 14.98
C SER A 300 6.48 20.75 15.51
N GLN A 301 7.44 20.04 14.90
CA GLN A 301 8.83 20.01 15.34
C GLN A 301 9.74 20.95 14.55
N SER A 302 9.52 21.05 13.23
CA SER A 302 10.40 21.81 12.33
C SER A 302 10.00 23.28 12.18
N SER A 303 8.78 23.65 12.56
CA SER A 303 8.19 24.96 12.28
C SER A 303 8.10 25.28 10.78
N GLU A 304 8.05 24.27 9.95
CA GLU A 304 7.92 24.34 8.51
C GLU A 304 6.83 23.38 8.03
N CYS A 305 6.23 23.66 6.88
CA CYS A 305 5.25 22.78 6.27
C CYS A 305 5.85 22.09 5.04
N HIS A 306 6.41 20.91 5.25
CA HIS A 306 7.02 20.10 4.21
C HIS A 306 6.21 18.82 4.01
N TYR A 307 5.78 18.54 2.76
CA TYR A 307 5.03 17.32 2.42
C TYR A 307 6.00 16.22 2.00
N GLY A 308 6.57 15.52 3.00
CA GLY A 308 7.60 14.48 2.83
C GLY A 308 7.07 13.15 2.28
N ASP A 309 7.99 12.22 2.03
CA ASP A 309 7.73 10.87 1.51
C ASP A 309 7.88 9.80 2.61
N TYR A 310 7.04 9.86 3.63
CA TYR A 310 7.12 9.02 4.84
C TYR A 310 6.90 7.52 4.59
N TRP A 311 6.22 7.17 3.50
CA TRP A 311 5.97 5.78 3.13
C TRP A 311 7.27 5.05 2.78
N TYR A 312 8.16 5.69 2.03
CA TYR A 312 9.41 5.11 1.56
C TYR A 312 10.55 5.22 2.57
N GLU A 313 10.73 6.36 3.23
CA GLU A 313 11.89 6.67 4.09
C GLU A 313 12.12 5.65 5.21
N ASN A 314 11.07 4.96 5.65
CA ASN A 314 11.11 4.00 6.75
C ASN A 314 11.11 2.52 6.33
N GLY A 315 11.51 2.17 5.12
CA GLY A 315 11.61 0.74 4.78
C GLY A 315 11.64 0.34 3.31
N GLY A 316 11.65 1.26 2.37
CA GLY A 316 11.67 0.93 0.95
C GLY A 316 10.48 0.05 0.51
N LEU A 317 10.66 -0.73 -0.55
CA LEU A 317 9.68 -1.75 -0.94
C LEU A 317 9.60 -2.84 0.14
N PRO A 318 8.40 -3.33 0.50
CA PRO A 318 8.24 -4.42 1.46
C PRO A 318 9.01 -5.66 1.03
N SER A 319 9.62 -6.35 1.99
CA SER A 319 10.41 -7.56 1.70
C SER A 319 9.64 -8.61 0.89
N ILE A 320 8.33 -8.74 1.12
CA ILE A 320 7.46 -9.63 0.35
C ILE A 320 7.44 -9.26 -1.14
N LEU A 321 7.33 -7.97 -1.46
CA LEU A 321 7.31 -7.50 -2.85
C LEU A 321 8.69 -7.62 -3.48
N VAL A 322 9.76 -7.26 -2.75
CA VAL A 322 11.14 -7.44 -3.22
C VAL A 322 11.44 -8.92 -3.49
N ASN A 323 11.10 -9.80 -2.57
CA ASN A 323 11.31 -11.25 -2.73
C ASN A 323 10.52 -11.81 -3.91
N TYR A 324 9.29 -11.34 -4.11
CA TYR A 324 8.48 -11.72 -5.27
C TYR A 324 9.13 -11.24 -6.58
N LEU A 325 9.52 -9.98 -6.67
CA LEU A 325 10.12 -9.38 -7.88
C LEU A 325 11.51 -9.95 -8.21
N ASN A 326 12.25 -10.45 -7.22
CA ASN A 326 13.51 -11.16 -7.45
C ASN A 326 13.33 -12.54 -8.12
N SER A 327 12.13 -13.12 -8.06
CA SER A 327 11.81 -14.43 -8.64
C SER A 327 10.85 -14.37 -9.83
N HIS A 328 10.32 -13.19 -10.13
CA HIS A 328 9.36 -12.95 -11.22
C HIS A 328 9.77 -11.70 -11.98
N LYS A 329 9.72 -11.76 -13.31
CA LYS A 329 9.91 -10.57 -14.12
C LYS A 329 8.79 -9.56 -13.89
N LEU A 330 9.15 -8.29 -13.92
CA LEU A 330 8.19 -7.20 -13.91
C LEU A 330 7.28 -7.30 -15.15
N THR A 331 6.00 -7.18 -14.92
CA THR A 331 4.99 -7.06 -15.97
C THR A 331 4.83 -5.59 -16.41
N SER A 332 3.71 -5.22 -17.00
CA SER A 332 3.45 -3.83 -17.41
C SER A 332 3.57 -2.86 -16.23
N MET A 333 4.13 -1.69 -16.50
CA MET A 333 4.23 -0.54 -15.59
C MET A 333 3.27 0.60 -15.99
N ASP A 334 2.20 0.33 -16.72
CA ASP A 334 1.26 1.35 -17.24
C ASP A 334 0.57 2.15 -16.13
N TYR A 335 0.52 1.61 -14.90
CA TYR A 335 0.05 2.33 -13.72
C TYR A 335 0.94 3.54 -13.32
N LEU A 336 2.13 3.70 -13.92
CA LEU A 336 3.01 4.86 -13.69
C LEU A 336 2.68 6.04 -14.61
N THR A 337 1.92 5.85 -15.68
CA THR A 337 1.50 6.93 -16.59
C THR A 337 0.60 7.95 -15.87
N GLU A 338 0.24 9.06 -16.53
CA GLU A 338 -0.46 10.19 -15.88
C GLU A 338 -1.78 9.78 -15.24
N ASP A 339 -2.62 9.02 -15.96
CA ASP A 339 -3.89 8.45 -15.47
C ASP A 339 -3.84 6.92 -15.44
N GLY A 340 -2.62 6.36 -15.27
CA GLY A 340 -2.33 4.96 -15.50
C GLY A 340 -3.05 4.03 -14.55
N THR A 341 -3.68 3.03 -15.14
CA THR A 341 -4.23 1.88 -14.43
C THR A 341 -3.80 0.60 -15.13
N ILE A 342 -3.78 -0.50 -14.38
CA ILE A 342 -3.64 -1.84 -14.92
C ILE A 342 -4.91 -2.62 -14.69
N ASP A 343 -5.34 -3.37 -15.71
CA ASP A 343 -6.52 -4.21 -15.65
C ASP A 343 -6.15 -5.61 -15.17
N VAL A 344 -6.78 -6.04 -14.07
CA VAL A 344 -6.59 -7.36 -13.48
C VAL A 344 -7.89 -8.14 -13.52
N ASN A 345 -7.85 -9.41 -13.89
CA ASN A 345 -9.06 -10.25 -13.88
C ASN A 345 -9.66 -10.31 -12.47
N TYR A 346 -10.97 -10.11 -12.36
CA TYR A 346 -11.71 -10.14 -11.09
C TYR A 346 -11.41 -11.37 -10.23
N ASN A 347 -11.33 -12.56 -10.84
CA ASN A 347 -11.06 -13.78 -10.09
C ASN A 347 -9.64 -13.83 -9.52
N LEU A 348 -8.63 -13.31 -10.25
CA LEU A 348 -7.26 -13.20 -9.74
C LEU A 348 -7.19 -12.23 -8.57
N TYR A 349 -7.91 -11.12 -8.64
CA TYR A 349 -7.98 -10.14 -7.56
C TYR A 349 -8.70 -10.69 -6.32
N MET A 350 -9.86 -11.33 -6.52
CA MET A 350 -10.71 -11.80 -5.41
C MET A 350 -10.27 -13.11 -4.79
N ASN A 351 -9.54 -13.95 -5.53
CA ASN A 351 -9.20 -15.31 -5.13
C ASN A 351 -7.71 -15.63 -5.37
N PRO A 352 -6.76 -14.84 -4.86
CA PRO A 352 -5.36 -15.21 -4.97
C PRO A 352 -5.11 -16.50 -4.17
N THR A 353 -4.46 -17.47 -4.80
CA THR A 353 -4.26 -18.80 -4.20
C THR A 353 -3.06 -18.79 -3.26
N THR A 354 -1.86 -18.75 -3.80
CA THR A 354 -0.61 -18.67 -3.02
C THR A 354 0.11 -17.37 -3.31
N LEU A 355 1.06 -16.99 -2.46
CA LEU A 355 1.92 -15.82 -2.72
C LEU A 355 2.73 -15.98 -4.01
N LYS A 356 3.21 -17.19 -4.30
CA LYS A 356 4.04 -17.48 -5.47
C LYS A 356 3.28 -17.39 -6.79
N SER A 357 1.99 -17.72 -6.79
CA SER A 357 1.11 -17.66 -7.98
C SER A 357 0.24 -16.41 -8.04
N MET A 358 0.38 -15.50 -7.07
CA MET A 358 -0.38 -14.27 -7.03
C MET A 358 0.00 -13.37 -8.21
N ASP A 359 -0.98 -12.74 -8.84
CA ASP A 359 -0.72 -11.69 -9.83
C ASP A 359 0.07 -10.54 -9.19
N GLN A 360 1.08 -10.04 -9.89
CA GLN A 360 1.97 -8.98 -9.41
C GLN A 360 1.21 -7.73 -8.98
N SER A 361 0.23 -7.29 -9.77
CA SER A 361 -0.55 -6.08 -9.49
C SER A 361 -1.47 -6.27 -8.29
N VAL A 362 -1.96 -7.50 -8.07
CA VAL A 362 -2.72 -7.87 -6.87
C VAL A 362 -1.84 -7.79 -5.64
N LEU A 363 -0.61 -8.32 -5.70
CA LEU A 363 0.34 -8.23 -4.60
C LEU A 363 0.71 -6.76 -4.30
N MET A 364 0.95 -5.96 -5.34
CA MET A 364 1.20 -4.52 -5.19
C MET A 364 0.00 -3.79 -4.59
N CYS A 365 -1.23 -4.17 -4.93
CA CYS A 365 -2.43 -3.62 -4.32
C CYS A 365 -2.54 -3.99 -2.83
N GLN A 366 -2.31 -5.24 -2.48
CA GLN A 366 -2.38 -5.72 -1.10
C GLN A 366 -1.26 -5.12 -0.22
N THR A 367 -0.10 -4.83 -0.80
CA THR A 367 1.01 -4.17 -0.12
C THR A 367 0.91 -2.63 -0.10
N GLY A 368 -0.09 -2.04 -0.79
CA GLY A 368 -0.39 -0.61 -0.74
C GLY A 368 0.30 0.24 -1.80
N TYR A 369 0.93 -0.37 -2.80
CA TYR A 369 1.53 0.36 -3.93
C TYR A 369 0.53 0.64 -5.04
N LEU A 370 -0.48 -0.21 -5.18
CA LEU A 370 -1.65 0.04 -6.01
C LEU A 370 -2.91 0.04 -5.15
N THR A 371 -4.00 0.54 -5.71
CA THR A 371 -5.31 0.58 -5.06
C THR A 371 -6.43 0.45 -6.08
N LEU A 372 -7.63 0.12 -5.63
CA LEU A 372 -8.82 0.05 -6.47
C LEU A 372 -9.13 1.41 -7.10
N LYS A 373 -9.32 1.42 -8.42
CA LYS A 373 -9.77 2.57 -9.21
C LYS A 373 -11.12 2.33 -9.90
N SER A 374 -11.65 1.11 -9.82
CA SER A 374 -12.98 0.76 -10.36
C SER A 374 -13.75 -0.11 -9.36
N PRO A 375 -15.09 -0.16 -9.46
CA PRO A 375 -15.90 -1.11 -8.69
C PRO A 375 -15.49 -2.57 -8.93
N LEU A 376 -15.70 -3.41 -7.91
CA LEU A 376 -15.53 -4.86 -8.01
C LEU A 376 -16.78 -5.49 -8.59
N GLU A 377 -16.75 -5.77 -9.87
CA GLU A 377 -17.86 -6.39 -10.62
C GLU A 377 -17.47 -7.82 -11.03
N PRO A 378 -18.27 -8.84 -10.68
CA PRO A 378 -18.01 -10.22 -11.12
C PRO A 378 -17.91 -10.31 -12.65
N TYR A 379 -17.03 -11.20 -13.13
CA TYR A 379 -16.79 -11.47 -14.57
C TYR A 379 -16.22 -10.29 -15.38
N SER A 380 -15.65 -9.28 -14.71
CA SER A 380 -15.03 -8.12 -15.35
C SER A 380 -13.54 -8.01 -15.03
N TYR A 381 -12.96 -6.91 -15.41
CA TYR A 381 -11.61 -6.51 -14.98
C TYR A 381 -11.68 -5.48 -13.87
N VAL A 382 -10.75 -5.57 -12.93
CA VAL A 382 -10.55 -4.63 -11.84
C VAL A 382 -9.42 -3.68 -12.25
N LYS A 383 -9.68 -2.38 -12.24
CA LYS A 383 -8.65 -1.37 -12.48
C LYS A 383 -7.90 -1.07 -11.19
N LEU A 384 -6.58 -1.22 -11.25
CA LEU A 384 -5.68 -0.87 -10.17
C LEU A 384 -4.76 0.27 -10.62
N GLY A 385 -4.49 1.22 -9.75
CA GLY A 385 -3.61 2.35 -10.03
C GLY A 385 -2.94 2.86 -8.76
N VAL A 386 -1.95 3.73 -8.91
CA VAL A 386 -1.22 4.31 -7.77
C VAL A 386 -2.17 5.17 -6.92
N PRO A 387 -2.15 5.04 -5.58
CA PRO A 387 -3.06 5.80 -4.73
C PRO A 387 -2.79 7.30 -4.73
N ASN A 388 -1.52 7.74 -4.66
CA ASN A 388 -1.15 9.13 -4.43
C ASN A 388 0.30 9.44 -4.85
N GLY A 389 0.70 10.71 -4.69
CA GLY A 389 2.03 11.21 -5.08
C GLY A 389 3.18 10.58 -4.31
N GLU A 390 3.03 10.37 -3.00
CA GLU A 390 4.04 9.74 -2.15
C GLU A 390 4.37 8.31 -2.63
N VAL A 391 3.34 7.50 -2.86
CA VAL A 391 3.52 6.12 -3.33
C VAL A 391 4.05 6.07 -4.76
N LYS A 392 3.65 7.02 -5.62
CA LYS A 392 4.18 7.12 -6.97
C LYS A 392 5.70 7.30 -6.94
N ARG A 393 6.20 8.22 -6.10
CA ARG A 393 7.65 8.44 -5.93
C ARG A 393 8.35 7.20 -5.34
N ALA A 394 7.75 6.58 -4.32
CA ALA A 394 8.28 5.36 -3.72
C ALA A 394 8.42 4.21 -4.75
N LEU A 395 7.41 4.02 -5.61
CA LEU A 395 7.44 3.04 -6.70
C LEU A 395 8.53 3.37 -7.71
N LEU A 396 8.63 4.61 -8.16
CA LEU A 396 9.63 5.03 -9.13
C LEU A 396 11.05 4.73 -8.63
N ILE A 397 11.34 5.03 -7.37
CA ILE A 397 12.64 4.73 -6.74
C ILE A 397 12.85 3.21 -6.62
N GLY A 398 11.85 2.50 -6.08
CA GLY A 398 11.96 1.05 -5.85
C GLY A 398 12.13 0.25 -7.13
N LEU A 399 11.34 0.57 -8.16
CA LEU A 399 11.43 -0.09 -9.47
C LEU A 399 12.72 0.28 -10.22
N SER A 400 13.17 1.53 -10.10
CA SER A 400 14.46 1.94 -10.68
C SER A 400 15.62 1.11 -10.14
N ASN A 401 15.61 0.80 -8.83
CA ASN A 401 16.64 -0.04 -8.22
C ASN A 401 16.60 -1.50 -8.68
N LEU A 402 15.45 -1.98 -9.15
CA LEU A 402 15.28 -3.34 -9.66
C LEU A 402 15.57 -3.45 -11.17
N CYS A 403 15.19 -2.42 -11.93
CA CYS A 403 15.27 -2.45 -13.39
C CYS A 403 16.64 -2.09 -13.94
N PHE A 404 17.45 -1.31 -13.22
CA PHE A 404 18.71 -0.80 -13.77
C PHE A 404 19.93 -1.28 -12.98
N THR A 405 21.04 -1.49 -13.69
CA THR A 405 22.32 -1.90 -13.11
C THR A 405 22.96 -0.84 -12.21
N LYS A 406 22.54 0.42 -12.36
CA LYS A 406 22.95 1.56 -11.54
C LYS A 406 21.76 2.47 -11.28
N LEU A 407 21.79 3.16 -10.16
CA LEU A 407 20.79 4.19 -9.84
C LEU A 407 20.68 5.23 -10.97
N PRO A 408 19.47 5.58 -11.40
CA PRO A 408 19.27 6.62 -12.41
C PRO A 408 19.89 7.95 -11.99
N GLN A 409 20.86 8.37 -12.73
CA GLN A 409 21.54 9.66 -12.54
C GLN A 409 21.95 10.22 -13.90
N LEU A 410 21.81 11.55 -14.05
CA LEU A 410 22.37 12.27 -15.19
C LEU A 410 23.46 13.22 -14.70
N SER A 411 24.59 13.21 -15.39
CA SER A 411 25.65 14.21 -15.22
C SER A 411 25.17 15.61 -15.63
N ALA A 412 25.88 16.63 -15.22
CA ALA A 412 25.59 17.99 -15.65
C ALA A 412 25.66 18.15 -17.18
N GLU A 413 26.57 17.45 -17.82
CA GLU A 413 26.73 17.44 -19.28
C GLU A 413 25.52 16.79 -19.98
N GLU A 414 25.05 15.64 -19.51
CA GLU A 414 23.85 14.98 -20.05
C GLU A 414 22.59 15.82 -19.88
N ARG A 415 22.45 16.56 -18.77
CA ARG A 415 21.36 17.52 -18.56
C ARG A 415 21.42 18.70 -19.53
N GLU A 416 22.62 19.21 -19.79
CA GLU A 416 22.84 20.28 -20.75
C GLU A 416 22.53 19.82 -22.20
N LEU A 417 22.88 18.58 -22.55
CA LEU A 417 22.54 17.98 -23.83
C LEU A 417 21.03 17.84 -24.04
N LEU A 418 20.29 17.43 -23.00
CA LEU A 418 18.82 17.41 -23.03
C LEU A 418 18.26 18.82 -23.22
N ASP A 419 18.80 19.83 -22.53
CA ASP A 419 18.32 21.23 -22.65
C ASP A 419 18.67 21.85 -24.01
N ARG A 420 19.80 21.46 -24.63
CA ARG A 420 20.14 21.84 -26.01
C ARG A 420 19.23 21.17 -27.04
N GLY A 421 18.65 20.00 -26.71
CA GLY A 421 17.78 19.22 -27.60
C GLY A 421 18.44 18.76 -28.88
N GLU A 422 19.74 18.49 -28.83
CA GLU A 422 20.46 17.85 -29.92
C GLU A 422 20.01 16.40 -30.03
N VAL A 423 19.29 16.08 -31.08
CA VAL A 423 18.55 14.80 -31.21
C VAL A 423 19.49 13.59 -31.13
N SER A 424 20.67 13.65 -31.75
CA SER A 424 21.66 12.56 -31.67
C SER A 424 22.11 12.29 -30.22
N SER A 425 22.31 13.34 -29.44
CA SER A 425 22.72 13.21 -28.04
C SER A 425 21.58 12.70 -27.14
N VAL A 426 20.34 13.11 -27.40
CA VAL A 426 19.15 12.57 -26.70
C VAL A 426 19.01 11.07 -26.98
N ILE A 427 19.16 10.64 -28.20
CA ILE A 427 19.09 9.22 -28.59
C ILE A 427 20.27 8.42 -28.03
N ALA A 428 21.49 8.96 -28.04
CA ALA A 428 22.64 8.30 -27.40
C ALA A 428 22.40 8.09 -25.87
N LEU A 429 21.75 9.04 -25.21
CA LEU A 429 21.32 8.88 -23.81
C LEU A 429 20.26 7.77 -23.69
N PHE A 430 19.27 7.71 -24.58
CA PHE A 430 18.27 6.65 -24.58
C PHE A 430 18.90 5.27 -24.79
N ASP A 431 19.83 5.13 -25.72
CA ASP A 431 20.61 3.90 -25.91
C ASP A 431 21.38 3.50 -24.65
N ALA A 432 22.01 4.45 -23.98
CA ALA A 432 22.72 4.20 -22.73
C ALA A 432 21.76 3.74 -21.61
N ILE A 433 20.57 4.34 -21.51
CA ILE A 433 19.52 3.92 -20.57
C ILE A 433 19.09 2.49 -20.87
N MET A 434 18.75 2.16 -22.10
CA MET A 434 18.30 0.82 -22.48
C MET A 434 19.39 -0.24 -22.26
N ASN A 435 20.66 0.11 -22.46
CA ASN A 435 21.79 -0.77 -22.17
C ASN A 435 22.07 -0.95 -20.66
N SER A 436 21.49 -0.12 -19.80
CA SER A 436 21.59 -0.24 -18.34
C SER A 436 20.51 -1.14 -17.72
N ILE A 437 19.54 -1.62 -18.51
CA ILE A 437 18.44 -2.46 -18.04
C ILE A 437 18.94 -3.85 -17.64
N VAL A 438 18.41 -4.36 -16.54
CA VAL A 438 18.57 -5.75 -16.10
C VAL A 438 17.49 -6.60 -16.79
N TYR A 439 17.79 -7.07 -18.00
CA TYR A 439 16.82 -7.82 -18.83
C TYR A 439 16.33 -9.15 -18.23
N ASP A 440 17.01 -9.64 -17.19
CA ASP A 440 16.51 -10.78 -16.41
C ASP A 440 15.33 -10.41 -15.52
N SER A 441 15.21 -9.14 -15.16
CA SER A 441 14.15 -8.61 -14.27
C SER A 441 12.99 -7.98 -15.02
N TYR A 442 13.23 -7.46 -16.25
CA TYR A 442 12.23 -6.76 -17.04
C TYR A 442 12.42 -6.99 -18.53
N ASP A 443 11.38 -7.50 -19.20
CA ASP A 443 11.38 -7.67 -20.65
C ASP A 443 11.01 -6.36 -21.36
N VAL A 444 11.78 -6.00 -22.38
CA VAL A 444 11.53 -4.84 -23.24
C VAL A 444 11.16 -5.35 -24.63
N ASP A 445 9.95 -5.86 -24.75
CA ASP A 445 9.43 -6.56 -25.93
C ASP A 445 8.26 -5.84 -26.62
N CYS A 446 7.91 -4.66 -26.14
CA CYS A 446 6.84 -3.84 -26.71
C CYS A 446 7.10 -2.34 -26.51
N GLU A 447 6.36 -1.50 -27.25
CA GLU A 447 6.44 -0.04 -27.19
C GLU A 447 6.24 0.52 -25.79
N GLY A 448 5.25 -0.02 -25.04
CA GLY A 448 4.99 0.36 -23.66
C GLY A 448 6.16 0.08 -22.71
N ALA A 449 6.85 -1.04 -22.90
CA ALA A 449 8.02 -1.40 -22.09
C ALA A 449 9.20 -0.46 -22.35
N VAL A 450 9.45 -0.08 -23.61
CA VAL A 450 10.47 0.92 -23.99
C VAL A 450 10.16 2.26 -23.33
N ARG A 451 8.94 2.75 -23.51
CA ARG A 451 8.44 4.01 -22.93
C ARG A 451 8.60 4.04 -21.41
N ASN A 452 8.13 3.00 -20.74
CA ASN A 452 8.15 2.90 -19.29
C ASN A 452 9.59 2.84 -18.73
N SER A 453 10.52 2.19 -19.44
CA SER A 453 11.94 2.15 -19.07
C SER A 453 12.59 3.54 -19.13
N LEU A 454 12.39 4.25 -20.24
CA LEU A 454 12.90 5.62 -20.39
C LEU A 454 12.29 6.56 -19.34
N PHE A 455 10.98 6.48 -19.14
CA PHE A 455 10.28 7.27 -18.13
C PHE A 455 10.83 7.02 -16.73
N LEU A 456 10.96 5.74 -16.34
CA LEU A 456 11.44 5.34 -15.03
C LEU A 456 12.86 5.87 -14.77
N TYR A 457 13.77 5.74 -15.75
CA TYR A 457 15.14 6.25 -15.62
C TYR A 457 15.19 7.77 -15.52
N LEU A 458 14.56 8.47 -16.45
CA LEU A 458 14.58 9.93 -16.50
C LEU A 458 13.94 10.56 -15.26
N ASN A 459 12.81 10.00 -14.83
CA ASN A 459 12.15 10.47 -13.61
C ASN A 459 13.00 10.20 -12.36
N GLY A 460 13.59 9.00 -12.23
CA GLY A 460 14.55 8.67 -11.18
C GLY A 460 15.78 9.59 -11.17
N ALA A 461 16.23 10.03 -12.34
CA ALA A 461 17.28 11.04 -12.50
C ALA A 461 16.79 12.49 -12.26
N LYS A 462 15.55 12.69 -11.79
CA LYS A 462 14.95 14.01 -11.53
C LYS A 462 14.85 14.90 -12.78
N VAL A 463 14.53 14.32 -13.92
CA VAL A 463 14.12 15.03 -15.13
C VAL A 463 12.60 15.16 -15.11
N ASP A 464 12.07 16.33 -15.46
CA ASP A 464 10.63 16.51 -15.67
C ASP A 464 10.22 15.79 -16.95
N VAL A 465 9.63 14.62 -16.80
CA VAL A 465 9.21 13.75 -17.90
C VAL A 465 7.79 13.24 -17.64
N ARG A 466 6.98 13.21 -18.71
CA ARG A 466 5.60 12.72 -18.67
C ARG A 466 5.40 11.64 -19.73
N CYS A 467 4.63 10.61 -19.37
CA CYS A 467 4.20 9.56 -20.28
C CYS A 467 2.74 9.77 -20.68
N GLU A 468 2.43 9.43 -21.94
CA GLU A 468 1.05 9.42 -22.47
C GLU A 468 0.25 10.70 -22.15
N SER A 469 0.95 11.83 -22.19
CA SER A 469 0.31 13.11 -21.87
C SER A 469 -0.74 13.47 -22.91
N HIS A 470 -1.96 13.74 -22.41
CA HIS A 470 -3.10 14.10 -23.22
C HIS A 470 -2.93 15.46 -23.89
N SER A 471 -3.19 15.52 -25.18
CA SER A 471 -3.39 16.76 -25.92
C SER A 471 -4.78 16.75 -26.57
N SER A 472 -5.21 17.87 -27.11
CA SER A 472 -6.49 17.96 -27.86
C SER A 472 -6.55 17.05 -29.10
N LYS A 473 -5.40 16.52 -29.54
CA LYS A 473 -5.27 15.73 -30.78
C LYS A 473 -4.75 14.29 -30.54
N GLY A 474 -4.50 13.89 -29.29
CA GLY A 474 -4.01 12.54 -28.94
C GLY A 474 -3.05 12.53 -27.78
N ARG A 475 -2.31 11.43 -27.62
CA ARG A 475 -1.30 11.23 -26.56
C ARG A 475 0.08 11.10 -27.21
N ALA A 476 1.07 11.81 -26.67
CA ALA A 476 2.48 11.60 -26.98
C ALA A 476 3.07 10.58 -26.01
N ASP A 477 3.93 9.68 -26.48
CA ASP A 477 4.53 8.64 -25.64
C ASP A 477 5.37 9.22 -24.51
N LEU A 478 6.27 10.16 -24.82
CA LEU A 478 7.10 10.86 -23.85
C LEU A 478 7.16 12.36 -24.15
N ILE A 479 7.04 13.16 -23.10
CA ILE A 479 7.33 14.60 -23.13
C ILE A 479 8.39 14.88 -22.07
N ILE A 480 9.53 15.40 -22.48
CA ILE A 480 10.65 15.80 -21.61
C ILE A 480 10.68 17.32 -21.55
N GLU A 481 10.58 17.85 -20.34
CA GLU A 481 10.63 19.29 -20.08
C GLU A 481 11.97 19.68 -19.48
N THR A 482 12.63 20.65 -20.10
CA THR A 482 13.82 21.31 -19.56
C THR A 482 13.54 22.81 -19.39
N PRO A 483 14.42 23.60 -18.76
CA PRO A 483 14.19 25.04 -18.61
C PRO A 483 13.87 25.76 -19.94
N ASN A 484 14.58 25.41 -21.01
CA ASN A 484 14.48 26.13 -22.29
C ASN A 484 13.68 25.37 -23.36
N ARG A 485 13.44 24.08 -23.17
CA ARG A 485 12.98 23.22 -24.25
C ARG A 485 11.93 22.20 -23.83
N ARG A 486 11.09 21.84 -24.80
CA ARG A 486 10.19 20.68 -24.72
C ARG A 486 10.56 19.70 -25.82
N THR A 487 10.95 18.48 -25.41
CA THR A 487 11.23 17.39 -26.34
C THR A 487 10.08 16.41 -26.31
N VAL A 488 9.45 16.18 -27.45
CA VAL A 488 8.36 15.22 -27.63
C VAL A 488 8.89 14.03 -28.40
N VAL A 489 8.69 12.84 -27.87
CA VAL A 489 9.14 11.60 -28.47
C VAL A 489 7.95 10.70 -28.75
N GLU A 490 7.84 10.24 -29.96
CA GLU A 490 6.96 9.14 -30.37
C GLU A 490 7.80 7.90 -30.56
N LEU A 491 7.42 6.84 -29.87
CA LEU A 491 8.17 5.60 -29.82
C LEU A 491 7.49 4.52 -30.66
N LYS A 492 8.27 3.67 -31.28
CA LYS A 492 7.83 2.40 -31.83
C LYS A 492 8.83 1.31 -31.44
N HIS A 493 8.37 0.08 -31.46
CA HIS A 493 9.15 -1.08 -31.11
C HIS A 493 9.20 -2.07 -32.29
N THR A 494 10.31 -2.76 -32.44
CA THR A 494 10.46 -3.91 -33.31
C THR A 494 11.55 -4.85 -32.78
N ASP A 495 11.50 -6.10 -33.18
CA ASP A 495 12.55 -7.10 -32.99
C ASP A 495 13.24 -7.48 -34.33
N SER A 496 12.87 -6.78 -35.43
CA SER A 496 13.32 -7.04 -36.79
C SER A 496 13.95 -5.80 -37.44
N GLU A 497 15.15 -5.95 -37.99
CA GLU A 497 15.84 -4.87 -38.70
C GLU A 497 15.08 -4.42 -39.95
N THR A 498 14.33 -5.33 -40.59
CA THR A 498 13.56 -5.04 -41.81
C THR A 498 12.41 -4.07 -41.57
N ASP A 499 11.81 -4.06 -40.38
CA ASP A 499 10.61 -3.30 -40.07
C ASP A 499 10.91 -1.89 -39.53
N VAL A 500 12.17 -1.61 -39.20
CA VAL A 500 12.60 -0.32 -38.60
C VAL A 500 12.16 0.88 -39.44
N LYS A 501 12.33 0.83 -40.77
CA LYS A 501 11.97 1.96 -41.66
C LYS A 501 10.47 2.25 -41.68
N ASP A 502 9.67 1.21 -41.73
CA ASP A 502 8.21 1.35 -41.79
C ASP A 502 7.67 1.89 -40.45
N ARG A 503 8.18 1.37 -39.35
CA ARG A 503 7.84 1.85 -37.98
C ARG A 503 8.29 3.29 -37.76
N LEU A 504 9.46 3.68 -38.26
CA LEU A 504 9.95 5.06 -38.16
C LEU A 504 9.08 6.03 -38.96
N SER A 505 8.66 5.64 -40.15
CA SER A 505 7.74 6.42 -40.97
C SER A 505 6.37 6.58 -40.31
N GLU A 506 5.86 5.53 -39.65
CA GLU A 506 4.64 5.55 -38.88
C GLU A 506 4.72 6.56 -37.71
N ALA A 507 5.79 6.50 -36.90
CA ALA A 507 6.01 7.42 -35.80
C ALA A 507 6.12 8.88 -36.28
N ALA A 508 6.88 9.14 -37.35
CA ALA A 508 7.02 10.48 -37.89
C ALA A 508 5.72 11.05 -38.46
N ALA A 509 4.90 10.21 -39.11
CA ALA A 509 3.57 10.60 -39.58
C ALA A 509 2.63 10.94 -38.41
N GLN A 510 2.65 10.15 -37.34
CA GLN A 510 1.81 10.35 -36.17
C GLN A 510 2.12 11.68 -35.45
N ILE A 511 3.39 12.04 -35.29
CA ILE A 511 3.82 13.33 -34.72
C ILE A 511 3.29 14.50 -35.56
N LYS A 512 3.43 14.43 -36.87
CA LYS A 512 3.01 15.50 -37.81
C LYS A 512 1.49 15.69 -37.79
N GLU A 513 0.74 14.60 -37.84
CA GLU A 513 -0.73 14.63 -37.88
C GLU A 513 -1.31 15.21 -36.57
N ARG A 514 -0.75 14.82 -35.44
CA ARG A 514 -1.30 15.14 -34.12
C ARG A 514 -0.72 16.40 -33.48
N ASP A 515 0.32 17.02 -34.09
CA ASP A 515 0.96 18.27 -33.64
C ASP A 515 1.29 18.29 -32.13
N TYR A 516 1.88 17.21 -31.65
CA TYR A 516 2.20 17.03 -30.25
C TYR A 516 3.14 18.11 -29.69
N GLY A 517 2.93 18.47 -28.41
CA GLY A 517 3.79 19.35 -27.64
C GLY A 517 3.52 20.85 -27.83
N ASN A 518 2.61 21.22 -28.71
CA ASN A 518 2.25 22.64 -28.94
C ASN A 518 1.26 23.17 -27.90
N THR A 519 1.71 23.27 -26.65
CA THR A 519 0.92 23.70 -25.49
C THR A 519 1.68 24.74 -24.65
N ALA A 520 0.94 25.57 -23.89
CA ALA A 520 1.56 26.53 -22.97
C ALA A 520 2.26 25.83 -21.78
N PRO A 521 3.37 26.37 -21.22
CA PRO A 521 4.09 27.56 -21.72
C PRO A 521 4.83 27.27 -23.03
N LEU A 522 4.98 28.26 -23.88
CA LEU A 522 5.72 28.14 -25.11
C LEU A 522 7.21 28.00 -24.83
N LYS A 523 7.79 26.89 -25.24
CA LYS A 523 9.22 26.59 -25.20
C LYS A 523 9.69 26.22 -26.60
N GLU A 524 10.98 26.18 -26.82
CA GLU A 524 11.52 25.62 -28.07
C GLU A 524 11.14 24.13 -28.15
N LEU A 525 10.49 23.74 -29.23
CA LEU A 525 9.91 22.41 -29.40
C LEU A 525 10.82 21.56 -30.28
N VAL A 526 11.20 20.40 -29.78
CA VAL A 526 11.91 19.35 -30.52
C VAL A 526 11.02 18.14 -30.61
N ARG A 527 10.86 17.57 -31.80
CA ARG A 527 10.05 16.38 -32.06
C ARG A 527 10.95 15.27 -32.62
N ILE A 528 10.86 14.09 -32.02
CA ILE A 528 11.67 12.92 -32.34
C ILE A 528 10.73 11.74 -32.58
N ALA A 529 10.82 11.15 -33.78
CA ALA A 529 10.31 9.81 -34.03
C ALA A 529 11.44 8.82 -33.75
N ALA A 530 11.21 7.79 -32.94
CA ALA A 530 12.24 6.83 -32.57
C ALA A 530 11.69 5.40 -32.56
N VAL A 531 12.46 4.46 -33.07
CA VAL A 531 12.15 3.03 -33.08
C VAL A 531 13.25 2.30 -32.32
N PHE A 532 12.87 1.59 -31.27
CA PHE A 532 13.76 0.70 -30.53
C PHE A 532 13.73 -0.70 -31.15
N ASN A 533 14.88 -1.20 -31.54
CA ASN A 533 15.06 -2.59 -31.97
C ASN A 533 15.55 -3.41 -30.77
N SER A 534 14.70 -4.34 -30.28
CA SER A 534 15.01 -5.18 -29.12
C SER A 534 15.80 -6.44 -29.42
N ASP A 535 16.17 -6.72 -30.69
CA ASP A 535 17.07 -7.83 -31.03
C ASP A 535 18.31 -7.76 -30.13
N PRO A 536 18.68 -8.81 -29.39
CA PRO A 536 19.85 -8.83 -28.51
C PRO A 536 21.17 -8.46 -29.18
N LYS A 537 21.25 -8.58 -30.50
CA LYS A 537 22.43 -8.21 -31.28
C LYS A 537 22.47 -6.73 -31.66
N VAL A 538 21.35 -6.03 -31.55
CA VAL A 538 21.20 -4.63 -31.99
C VAL A 538 20.97 -3.71 -30.77
N ARG A 539 19.89 -3.87 -30.06
CA ARG A 539 19.48 -3.09 -28.86
C ARG A 539 19.81 -1.60 -28.95
N SER A 540 19.27 -0.94 -29.97
CA SER A 540 19.51 0.48 -30.20
C SER A 540 18.33 1.16 -30.87
N PHE A 541 18.32 2.50 -30.78
CA PHE A 541 17.32 3.34 -31.44
C PHE A 541 17.73 3.74 -32.84
N THR A 542 16.77 3.69 -33.77
CA THR A 542 16.81 4.44 -35.02
C THR A 542 15.84 5.61 -34.92
N PHE A 543 16.19 6.79 -35.42
CA PHE A 543 15.43 8.01 -35.17
C PHE A 543 15.40 8.96 -36.37
N GLU A 544 14.39 9.85 -36.33
CA GLU A 544 14.23 10.97 -37.24
C GLU A 544 13.78 12.22 -36.47
N LYS A 545 14.35 13.38 -36.77
CA LYS A 545 13.85 14.68 -36.30
C LYS A 545 12.68 15.11 -37.19
N VAL A 546 11.53 15.39 -36.56
CA VAL A 546 10.26 15.70 -37.24
C VAL A 546 9.96 17.18 -37.21
#